data_6673c5a00989129c6392959cea961064
#
_entry.id   6673c5a00989129c6392959cea961064
#
_cell.length_a   1.000
_cell.length_b   1.000
_cell.length_c   1.000
_cell.angle_alpha   90.00
_cell.angle_beta   90.00
_cell.angle_gamma   90.00
#
_symmetry.space_group_name_H-M   'P 1'
#
loop_
_entity.id
_entity.type
_entity.pdbx_description
1 polymer ?
#
loop_
_entity_poly.entity_id
_entity_poly.type
_entity_poly.pdbx_seq_one_letter_code
_entity_poly.pdbx_strand_id
1 'polypeptide(L)'
;MRAMTAEKFRHVALEIPDAEESSHMGHPDFRIGGKIFASLGYPDDEHGMVNLPPDQQREFLKKAPSVFAPCAGMWGKRGATNVNLAAARVDLLRSALAAAAKNVLAKKKG
;
A
#
# COMPACT_ATOMS: atom_id res chain seq x y z
N MET A 1 -5.42 -20.42 9.18
CA MET A 1 -4.69 -19.23 8.69
C MET A 1 -5.64 -18.09 8.41
N ARG A 2 -5.33 -16.93 8.91
CA ARG A 2 -6.22 -15.81 8.74
C ARG A 2 -5.85 -14.96 7.56
N ALA A 3 -6.86 -14.57 6.81
CA ALA A 3 -6.68 -13.58 5.76
C ALA A 3 -6.36 -12.23 6.40
N MET A 4 -5.67 -11.37 5.67
CA MET A 4 -5.46 -10.00 6.09
C MET A 4 -6.79 -9.28 6.07
N THR A 5 -7.07 -8.47 7.08
CA THR A 5 -8.28 -7.66 7.11
C THR A 5 -7.92 -6.19 6.91
N ALA A 6 -8.93 -5.40 6.55
CA ALA A 6 -8.71 -3.95 6.43
C ALA A 6 -8.23 -3.38 7.76
N GLU A 7 -8.77 -3.87 8.86
CA GLU A 7 -8.36 -3.42 10.19
C GLU A 7 -6.89 -3.72 10.46
N LYS A 8 -6.45 -4.92 10.08
CA LYS A 8 -5.06 -5.30 10.27
C LYS A 8 -4.13 -4.50 9.38
N PHE A 9 -4.53 -4.27 8.14
CA PHE A 9 -3.78 -3.43 7.20
C PHE A 9 -3.58 -2.04 7.82
N ARG A 10 -4.65 -1.46 8.32
CA ARG A 10 -4.62 -0.16 8.96
C ARG A 10 -3.64 -0.14 10.12
N HIS A 11 -3.70 -1.16 10.95
CA HIS A 11 -2.83 -1.27 12.11
C HIS A 11 -1.35 -1.30 11.72
N VAL A 12 -1.02 -2.12 10.73
CA VAL A 12 0.36 -2.23 10.24
C VAL A 12 0.84 -0.93 9.62
N ALA A 13 -0.03 -0.27 8.84
CA ALA A 13 0.34 1.00 8.23
C ALA A 13 0.66 2.05 9.29
N LEU A 14 -0.08 2.06 10.38
CA LEU A 14 0.12 3.03 11.45
C LEU A 14 1.29 2.71 12.36
N GLU A 15 1.91 1.54 12.22
CA GLU A 15 3.16 1.23 12.91
C GLU A 15 4.33 2.04 12.35
N ILE A 16 4.21 2.54 11.15
CA ILE A 16 5.29 3.30 10.51
C ILE A 16 5.40 4.67 11.18
N PRO A 17 6.62 5.07 11.57
CA PRO A 17 6.79 6.36 12.24
C PRO A 17 6.24 7.52 11.40
N ASP A 18 5.54 8.43 12.05
CA ASP A 18 4.94 9.62 11.46
C ASP A 18 3.78 9.34 10.50
N ALA A 19 3.33 8.09 10.41
CA ALA A 19 2.18 7.77 9.59
C ALA A 19 0.90 8.27 10.25
N GLU A 20 0.03 8.86 9.45
CA GLU A 20 -1.26 9.36 9.89
C GLU A 20 -2.35 8.81 8.99
N GLU A 21 -3.47 8.51 9.60
CA GLU A 21 -4.63 8.09 8.83
C GLU A 21 -5.47 9.29 8.47
N SER A 22 -5.95 9.33 7.22
CA SER A 22 -6.88 10.35 6.75
C SER A 22 -7.87 9.64 5.83
N SER A 23 -8.51 10.37 4.97
CA SER A 23 -9.43 9.77 4.01
C SER A 23 -9.62 10.70 2.83
N HIS A 24 -10.04 10.11 1.71
CA HIS A 24 -10.46 10.90 0.57
C HIS A 24 -11.58 10.12 -0.12
N MET A 25 -12.63 10.84 -0.51
CA MET A 25 -13.76 10.26 -1.22
C MET A 25 -14.34 9.04 -0.49
N GLY A 26 -14.34 9.10 0.84
CA GLY A 26 -14.91 8.03 1.65
C GLY A 26 -14.03 6.82 1.86
N HIS A 27 -12.77 6.86 1.41
CA HIS A 27 -11.84 5.75 1.57
C HIS A 27 -10.71 6.13 2.51
N PRO A 28 -10.36 5.27 3.48
CA PRO A 28 -9.23 5.57 4.35
C PRO A 28 -7.91 5.61 3.57
N ASP A 29 -7.05 6.53 3.93
CA ASP A 29 -5.70 6.55 3.40
C ASP A 29 -4.70 6.79 4.51
N PHE A 30 -3.43 6.55 4.20
CA PHE A 30 -2.35 6.67 5.17
C PHE A 30 -1.28 7.56 4.57
N ARG A 31 -0.86 8.57 5.34
CA ARG A 31 -0.01 9.63 4.83
C ARG A 31 1.20 9.85 5.71
N ILE A 32 2.27 10.34 5.11
CA ILE A 32 3.43 10.83 5.81
C ILE A 32 3.72 12.20 5.21
N GLY A 33 3.73 13.22 6.07
CA GLY A 33 3.97 14.58 5.60
C GLY A 33 2.97 15.04 4.54
N GLY A 34 1.74 14.56 4.65
CA GLY A 34 0.69 14.93 3.71
C GLY A 34 0.65 14.12 2.42
N LYS A 35 1.58 13.19 2.23
CA LYS A 35 1.62 12.38 1.02
C LYS A 35 1.11 10.97 1.29
N ILE A 36 0.21 10.48 0.44
CA ILE A 36 -0.40 9.17 0.60
C ILE A 36 0.60 8.08 0.22
N PHE A 37 0.87 7.16 1.13
CA PHE A 37 1.70 6.00 0.82
C PHE A 37 0.89 4.70 0.74
N ALA A 38 -0.35 4.71 1.24
CA ALA A 38 -1.21 3.53 1.21
C ALA A 38 -2.65 3.95 1.35
N SER A 39 -3.57 3.08 0.96
CA SER A 39 -5.00 3.33 1.14
C SER A 39 -5.76 2.03 1.20
N LEU A 40 -7.04 2.12 1.56
CA LEU A 40 -7.94 0.98 1.67
C LEU A 40 -9.23 1.25 0.91
N GLY A 41 -9.90 0.16 0.53
CA GLY A 41 -11.25 0.28 -0.01
C GLY A 41 -11.34 0.53 -1.50
N TYR A 42 -10.25 0.41 -2.21
CA TYR A 42 -10.25 0.64 -3.64
C TYR A 42 -9.36 -0.39 -4.32
N PRO A 43 -9.79 -1.06 -5.35
CA PRO A 43 -11.07 -0.89 -6.09
C PRO A 43 -12.29 -1.39 -5.34
N ASP A 44 -12.10 -2.15 -4.26
CA ASP A 44 -13.23 -2.62 -3.45
C ASP A 44 -12.75 -2.88 -2.03
N ASP A 45 -13.66 -3.35 -1.18
CA ASP A 45 -13.37 -3.53 0.24
C ASP A 45 -12.38 -4.65 0.55
N GLU A 46 -12.04 -5.45 -0.45
CA GLU A 46 -11.10 -6.55 -0.25
C GLU A 46 -9.68 -6.20 -0.67
N HIS A 47 -9.46 -4.96 -1.02
CA HIS A 47 -8.16 -4.51 -1.52
C HIS A 47 -7.65 -3.31 -0.75
N GLY A 48 -6.32 -3.23 -0.67
CA GLY A 48 -5.62 -2.03 -0.28
C GLY A 48 -4.71 -1.61 -1.41
N MET A 49 -4.00 -0.50 -1.21
CA MET A 49 -3.05 0.02 -2.20
C MET A 49 -1.80 0.47 -1.48
N VAL A 50 -0.64 0.21 -2.08
CA VAL A 50 0.64 0.75 -1.62
C VAL A 50 1.30 1.46 -2.79
N ASN A 51 1.95 2.58 -2.49
CA ASN A 51 2.53 3.44 -3.52
C ASN A 51 4.03 3.18 -3.62
N LEU A 52 4.40 2.23 -4.47
CA LEU A 52 5.77 1.77 -4.60
C LEU A 52 6.51 2.45 -5.75
N PRO A 53 7.85 2.51 -5.71
CA PRO A 53 8.58 2.84 -6.93
C PRO A 53 8.37 1.71 -7.94
N PRO A 54 8.36 2.02 -9.25
CA PRO A 54 8.10 0.98 -10.26
C PRO A 54 9.02 -0.23 -10.21
N ASP A 55 10.30 -0.03 -9.89
CA ASP A 55 11.22 -1.17 -9.81
C ASP A 55 10.86 -2.08 -8.64
N GLN A 56 10.46 -1.52 -7.51
CA GLN A 56 10.06 -2.34 -6.37
C GLN A 56 8.68 -2.95 -6.60
N GLN A 57 7.79 -2.25 -7.29
CA GLN A 57 6.53 -2.84 -7.69
C GLN A 57 6.78 -4.15 -8.44
N ARG A 58 7.68 -4.13 -9.41
CA ARG A 58 7.99 -5.34 -10.18
C ARG A 58 8.50 -6.46 -9.29
N GLU A 59 9.32 -6.13 -8.29
CA GLU A 59 9.85 -7.15 -7.38
C GLU A 59 8.76 -7.78 -6.53
N PHE A 60 7.85 -6.97 -6.01
CA PHE A 60 6.74 -7.50 -5.21
C PHE A 60 5.80 -8.34 -6.07
N LEU A 61 5.55 -7.92 -7.31
CA LEU A 61 4.72 -8.69 -8.22
C LEU A 61 5.30 -10.06 -8.50
N LYS A 62 6.60 -10.12 -8.68
CA LYS A 62 7.29 -11.40 -8.90
C LYS A 62 7.24 -12.28 -7.67
N LYS A 63 7.47 -11.68 -6.52
CA LYS A 63 7.55 -12.41 -5.27
C LYS A 63 6.19 -12.98 -4.86
N ALA A 64 5.13 -12.24 -5.08
CA ALA A 64 3.81 -12.65 -4.62
C ALA A 64 2.72 -12.20 -5.59
N PRO A 65 2.63 -12.84 -6.76
CA PRO A 65 1.67 -12.41 -7.79
C PRO A 65 0.21 -12.58 -7.37
N SER A 66 -0.09 -13.41 -6.38
CA SER A 66 -1.45 -13.54 -5.89
C SER A 66 -1.83 -12.42 -4.92
N VAL A 67 -0.85 -11.68 -4.42
CA VAL A 67 -1.07 -10.60 -3.46
C VAL A 67 -1.06 -9.24 -4.13
N PHE A 68 -0.14 -9.01 -5.05
CA PHE A 68 0.10 -7.70 -5.63
C PHE A 68 -0.24 -7.66 -7.11
N ALA A 69 -0.85 -6.55 -7.53
CA ALA A 69 -1.10 -6.28 -8.95
C ALA A 69 -1.03 -4.77 -9.17
N PRO A 70 -0.57 -4.31 -10.34
CA PRO A 70 -0.56 -2.88 -10.59
C PRO A 70 -1.97 -2.31 -10.57
N CYS A 71 -2.12 -1.10 -10.07
CA CYS A 71 -3.39 -0.40 -10.19
C CYS A 71 -3.65 -0.10 -11.66
N ALA A 72 -4.90 0.16 -11.99
CA ALA A 72 -5.29 0.45 -13.36
C ALA A 72 -4.67 1.77 -13.84
N GLY A 73 -4.39 1.83 -15.13
CA GLY A 73 -3.98 3.06 -15.80
C GLY A 73 -2.61 3.58 -15.38
N MET A 74 -2.47 4.90 -15.45
CA MET A 74 -1.19 5.55 -15.17
C MET A 74 -0.75 5.38 -13.73
N TRP A 75 -1.69 5.24 -12.81
CA TRP A 75 -1.36 5.02 -11.41
C TRP A 75 -0.50 3.77 -11.26
N GLY A 76 -0.92 2.68 -11.90
CA GLY A 76 -0.17 1.44 -11.85
C GLY A 76 1.20 1.57 -12.49
N LYS A 77 1.28 2.30 -13.59
CA LYS A 77 2.56 2.51 -14.27
C LYS A 77 3.55 3.29 -13.41
N ARG A 78 3.03 4.14 -12.55
CA ARG A 78 3.87 4.93 -11.64
C ARG A 78 4.21 4.21 -10.35
N GLY A 79 3.69 3.00 -10.17
CA GLY A 79 4.03 2.18 -9.02
C GLY A 79 2.91 1.93 -8.03
N ALA A 80 1.75 2.54 -8.23
CA ALA A 80 0.61 2.24 -7.35
C ALA A 80 0.22 0.78 -7.53
N THR A 81 0.13 0.06 -6.44
CA THR A 81 0.02 -1.39 -6.45
C THR A 81 -1.13 -1.84 -5.56
N ASN A 82 -2.05 -2.60 -6.14
CA ASN A 82 -3.15 -3.18 -5.37
C ASN A 82 -2.65 -4.33 -4.52
N VAL A 83 -3.21 -4.44 -3.32
CA VAL A 83 -2.92 -5.53 -2.41
C VAL A 83 -4.20 -6.31 -2.20
N ASN A 84 -4.19 -7.59 -2.56
CA ASN A 84 -5.33 -8.48 -2.31
C ASN A 84 -5.25 -8.92 -0.86
N LEU A 85 -6.13 -8.39 -0.03
CA LEU A 85 -6.08 -8.65 1.41
C LEU A 85 -6.28 -10.11 1.74
N ALA A 86 -7.12 -10.82 0.98
CA ALA A 86 -7.39 -12.22 1.25
C ALA A 86 -6.13 -13.09 1.11
N ALA A 87 -5.19 -12.69 0.28
CA ALA A 87 -3.97 -13.45 0.04
C ALA A 87 -2.76 -12.89 0.77
N ALA A 88 -2.86 -11.70 1.36
CA ALA A 88 -1.72 -11.02 1.95
C ALA A 88 -1.31 -11.62 3.29
N ARG A 89 0.00 -11.59 3.55
CA ARG A 89 0.56 -12.01 4.83
C ARG A 89 1.16 -10.78 5.51
N VAL A 90 1.14 -10.80 6.84
CA VAL A 90 1.57 -9.65 7.63
C VAL A 90 3.00 -9.23 7.33
N ASP A 91 3.92 -10.19 7.26
CA ASP A 91 5.34 -9.85 7.05
C ASP A 91 5.56 -9.23 5.67
N LEU A 92 4.89 -9.77 4.66
CA LEU A 92 5.01 -9.24 3.31
C LEU A 92 4.35 -7.87 3.19
N LEU A 93 3.20 -7.71 3.82
CA LEU A 93 2.53 -6.42 3.84
C LEU A 93 3.37 -5.37 4.55
N ARG A 94 4.00 -5.74 5.66
CA ARG A 94 4.84 -4.81 6.40
C ARG A 94 6.01 -4.34 5.54
N SER A 95 6.61 -5.26 4.77
CA SER A 95 7.68 -4.90 3.84
C SER A 95 7.20 -3.94 2.76
N ALA A 96 6.02 -4.21 2.20
CA ALA A 96 5.49 -3.36 1.14
C ALA A 96 5.14 -1.97 1.67
N LEU A 97 4.54 -1.90 2.85
CA LEU A 97 4.20 -0.61 3.45
C LEU A 97 5.45 0.20 3.78
N ALA A 98 6.48 -0.45 4.29
CA ALA A 98 7.74 0.23 4.58
C ALA A 98 8.37 0.79 3.30
N ALA A 99 8.34 0.01 2.22
CA ALA A 99 8.87 0.46 0.93
C ALA A 99 8.07 1.65 0.40
N ALA A 100 6.75 1.60 0.55
CA ALA A 100 5.88 2.70 0.10
C ALA A 100 6.14 3.97 0.90
N ALA A 101 6.32 3.84 2.20
CA ALA A 101 6.62 4.99 3.06
C ALA A 101 7.93 5.63 2.65
N LYS A 102 8.96 4.83 2.41
CA LYS A 102 10.25 5.34 1.96
C LYS A 102 10.12 6.05 0.62
N ASN A 103 9.31 5.52 -0.27
CA ASN A 103 9.11 6.10 -1.58
C ASN A 103 8.55 7.51 -1.49
N VAL A 104 7.50 7.71 -0.68
CA VAL A 104 6.91 9.04 -0.59
C VAL A 104 7.80 10.01 0.19
N LEU A 105 8.57 9.53 1.15
CA LEU A 105 9.53 10.36 1.86
C LEU A 105 10.62 10.86 0.92
N ALA A 106 11.10 10.01 0.02
CA ALA A 106 12.10 10.41 -0.95
C ALA A 106 11.57 11.49 -1.89
N LYS A 107 10.31 11.34 -2.33
CA LYS A 107 9.69 12.32 -3.20
C LYS A 107 9.45 13.65 -2.51
N LYS A 108 9.20 13.60 -1.21
CA LYS A 108 8.96 14.81 -0.44
C LYS A 108 10.18 15.73 -0.43
N LYS A 109 11.36 15.15 -0.49
CA LYS A 109 12.58 15.93 -0.48
C LYS A 109 12.90 16.60 -1.81
N GLY A 110 12.38 16.04 -2.87
CA GLY A 110 12.64 16.51 -4.22
C GLY A 110 11.86 17.74 -4.62
#